data_a04c5aafda2f8e3c9e08c4b425bec051
#
_entry.id   a04c5aafda2f8e3c9e08c4b425bec051
#
_cell.length_a   1.000
_cell.length_b   1.000
_cell.length_c   1.000
_cell.angle_alpha   90.00
_cell.angle_beta   90.00
_cell.angle_gamma   90.00
#
_symmetry.space_group_name_H-M   'P 1'
#
loop_
_entity.id
_entity.type
_entity.pdbx_description
1 polymer ?
#
loop_
_entity_poly.entity_id
_entity_poly.type
_entity_poly.pdbx_seq_one_letter_code
_entity_poly.pdbx_strand_id
1 'polypeptide(L)'
;MAKKNAISAKTQTPAAKEKQVIAEFEKHIYDLQQMLEISKSFCSTIEFSPLIESILYVAMAQMRVTGAGLFISEEFGSEYFKLSENYSGIAIDPTIEYKIGIDSPLIEFLSSSSSVFDLHELSEKFPESQEIKVIESLNPSLIVPLMLKNHLNGILVMGERIFVENLSADYTTYEKNEIQTIASLASVAVHNASLIDQSTTDMMTKLRLKFYFYNILEDKLDSAFSHEQTLSVIMFDIDFFKKFND
;
A
#
# COMPACT_ATOMS: atom_id res chain seq x y z
N MET A 1 13.59 -63.26 -5.63
CA MET A 1 13.84 -62.61 -4.35
C MET A 1 13.41 -61.12 -4.46
N ALA A 2 12.20 -60.82 -4.04
CA ALA A 2 11.63 -59.48 -4.10
C ALA A 2 11.77 -58.84 -2.70
N LYS A 3 12.58 -57.77 -2.58
CA LYS A 3 12.66 -56.97 -1.36
C LYS A 3 11.55 -55.93 -1.38
N LYS A 4 10.61 -56.06 -0.46
CA LYS A 4 9.61 -55.07 -0.06
C LYS A 4 10.33 -53.83 0.54
N ASN A 5 10.24 -52.71 -0.13
CA ASN A 5 10.46 -51.42 0.49
C ASN A 5 9.15 -50.97 1.14
N ALA A 6 9.02 -51.19 2.45
CA ALA A 6 7.96 -50.61 3.24
C ALA A 6 8.35 -49.15 3.58
N ILE A 7 7.68 -48.19 2.95
CA ILE A 7 7.71 -46.80 3.33
C ILE A 7 7.02 -46.69 4.70
N SER A 8 7.79 -46.52 5.77
CA SER A 8 7.29 -46.25 7.13
C SER A 8 6.63 -44.89 7.17
N ALA A 9 5.32 -44.86 7.04
CA ALA A 9 4.52 -43.70 7.43
C ALA A 9 4.68 -43.54 8.96
N LYS A 10 5.43 -42.53 9.39
CA LYS A 10 5.52 -42.15 10.81
C LYS A 10 4.13 -41.68 11.26
N THR A 11 3.40 -42.55 11.90
CA THR A 11 2.14 -42.25 12.58
C THR A 11 2.46 -41.28 13.73
N GLN A 12 2.14 -40.02 13.58
CA GLN A 12 2.28 -39.03 14.65
C GLN A 12 1.40 -39.44 15.84
N THR A 13 1.97 -39.39 17.05
CA THR A 13 1.23 -39.66 18.27
C THR A 13 0.08 -38.65 18.46
N PRO A 14 -1.07 -39.04 19.03
CA PRO A 14 -2.21 -38.12 19.28
C PRO A 14 -1.82 -36.80 19.95
N ALA A 15 -0.92 -36.88 20.95
CA ALA A 15 -0.37 -35.69 21.64
C ALA A 15 0.48 -34.79 20.76
N ALA A 16 1.15 -35.33 19.74
CA ALA A 16 1.90 -34.51 18.76
C ALA A 16 0.97 -33.77 17.81
N LYS A 17 -0.13 -34.40 17.40
CA LYS A 17 -1.18 -33.75 16.57
C LYS A 17 -1.87 -32.65 17.33
N GLU A 18 -2.22 -32.87 18.60
CA GLU A 18 -2.85 -31.85 19.45
C GLU A 18 -1.95 -30.62 19.64
N LYS A 19 -0.67 -30.81 19.91
CA LYS A 19 0.31 -29.72 20.01
C LYS A 19 0.44 -28.95 18.68
N GLN A 20 0.42 -29.65 17.55
CA GLN A 20 0.48 -29.01 16.25
C GLN A 20 -0.76 -28.15 15.96
N VAL A 21 -1.94 -28.66 16.30
CA VAL A 21 -3.21 -27.92 16.15
C VAL A 21 -3.23 -26.67 17.04
N ILE A 22 -2.77 -26.80 18.30
CA ILE A 22 -2.66 -25.65 19.22
C ILE A 22 -1.72 -24.60 18.64
N ALA A 23 -0.53 -24.99 18.17
CA ALA A 23 0.44 -24.06 17.58
C ALA A 23 -0.12 -23.37 16.30
N GLU A 24 -0.91 -24.05 15.48
CA GLU A 24 -1.58 -23.47 14.33
C GLU A 24 -2.65 -22.43 14.77
N PHE A 25 -3.42 -22.72 15.81
CA PHE A 25 -4.39 -21.76 16.36
C PHE A 25 -3.71 -20.53 16.98
N GLU A 26 -2.64 -20.73 17.75
CA GLU A 26 -1.85 -19.65 18.33
C GLU A 26 -1.29 -18.72 17.24
N LYS A 27 -0.77 -19.31 16.16
CA LYS A 27 -0.30 -18.57 15.00
C LYS A 27 -1.44 -17.74 14.35
N HIS A 28 -2.58 -18.35 14.11
CA HIS A 28 -3.73 -17.65 13.53
C HIS A 28 -4.22 -16.50 14.42
N ILE A 29 -4.24 -16.70 15.75
CA ILE A 29 -4.60 -15.62 16.69
C ILE A 29 -3.59 -14.46 16.57
N TYR A 30 -2.31 -14.76 16.52
CA TYR A 30 -1.27 -13.75 16.37
C TYR A 30 -1.41 -12.99 15.04
N ASP A 31 -1.63 -13.69 13.92
CA ASP A 31 -1.84 -13.07 12.60
C ASP A 31 -3.05 -12.15 12.61
N LEU A 32 -4.17 -12.57 13.22
CA LEU A 32 -5.38 -11.74 13.36
C LEU A 32 -5.13 -10.51 14.24
N GLN A 33 -4.37 -10.63 15.32
CA GLN A 33 -4.00 -9.50 16.16
C GLN A 33 -3.13 -8.50 15.39
N GLN A 34 -2.16 -8.98 14.62
CA GLN A 34 -1.34 -8.12 13.75
C GLN A 34 -2.20 -7.38 12.70
N MET A 35 -3.11 -8.09 12.02
CA MET A 35 -4.00 -7.47 11.05
C MET A 35 -4.91 -6.40 11.70
N LEU A 36 -5.35 -6.62 12.93
CA LEU A 36 -6.13 -5.64 13.68
C LEU A 36 -5.30 -4.37 13.99
N GLU A 37 -4.04 -4.52 14.41
CA GLU A 37 -3.17 -3.38 14.68
C GLU A 37 -2.82 -2.60 13.38
N ILE A 38 -2.56 -3.30 12.29
CA ILE A 38 -2.37 -2.69 10.96
C ILE A 38 -3.62 -1.90 10.55
N SER A 39 -4.80 -2.50 10.70
CA SER A 39 -6.08 -1.85 10.39
C SER A 39 -6.29 -0.57 11.21
N LYS A 40 -6.01 -0.62 12.53
CA LYS A 40 -6.10 0.56 13.41
C LYS A 40 -5.11 1.64 12.97
N SER A 41 -3.86 1.27 12.67
CA SER A 41 -2.84 2.20 12.19
C SER A 41 -3.29 2.93 10.92
N PHE A 42 -3.76 2.20 9.92
CA PHE A 42 -4.23 2.80 8.67
C PHE A 42 -5.48 3.67 8.87
N CYS A 43 -6.43 3.23 9.70
CA CYS A 43 -7.67 3.99 9.95
C CYS A 43 -7.45 5.23 10.83
N SER A 44 -6.43 5.25 11.67
CA SER A 44 -6.11 6.41 12.52
C SER A 44 -5.33 7.51 11.80
N THR A 45 -4.72 7.19 10.67
CA THR A 45 -3.92 8.13 9.88
C THR A 45 -4.81 8.81 8.85
N ILE A 46 -5.16 10.08 9.08
CA ILE A 46 -6.08 10.85 8.24
C ILE A 46 -5.32 11.57 7.11
N GLU A 47 -4.11 12.02 7.37
CA GLU A 47 -3.28 12.70 6.39
C GLU A 47 -2.77 11.72 5.33
N PHE A 48 -2.88 12.10 4.06
CA PHE A 48 -2.63 11.21 2.93
C PHE A 48 -1.16 10.75 2.86
N SER A 49 -0.20 11.66 2.98
CA SER A 49 1.24 11.34 2.91
C SER A 49 1.73 10.39 4.01
N PRO A 50 1.45 10.63 5.30
CA PRO A 50 1.78 9.70 6.37
C PRO A 50 1.10 8.34 6.23
N LEU A 51 -0.14 8.29 5.68
CA LEU A 51 -0.82 7.05 5.41
C LEU A 51 -0.08 6.21 4.36
N ILE A 52 0.34 6.83 3.24
CA ILE A 52 1.11 6.14 2.20
C ILE A 52 2.41 5.58 2.78
N GLU A 53 3.16 6.38 3.54
CA GLU A 53 4.38 5.93 4.21
C GLU A 53 4.11 4.72 5.13
N SER A 54 3.06 4.77 5.94
CA SER A 54 2.68 3.67 6.82
C SER A 54 2.36 2.39 6.04
N ILE A 55 1.62 2.50 4.93
CA ILE A 55 1.31 1.37 4.04
C ILE A 55 2.60 0.76 3.48
N LEU A 56 3.52 1.58 2.97
CA LEU A 56 4.78 1.12 2.40
C LEU A 56 5.63 0.39 3.46
N TYR A 57 5.81 0.98 4.65
CA TYR A 57 6.60 0.37 5.72
C TYR A 57 6.01 -0.96 6.21
N VAL A 58 4.69 -1.04 6.37
CA VAL A 58 4.00 -2.28 6.74
C VAL A 58 4.21 -3.36 5.67
N ALA A 59 4.00 -3.01 4.40
CA ALA A 59 4.18 -3.93 3.28
C ALA A 59 5.63 -4.42 3.16
N MET A 60 6.61 -3.50 3.27
CA MET A 60 8.03 -3.83 3.24
C MET A 60 8.43 -4.77 4.38
N ALA A 61 7.99 -4.49 5.60
CA ALA A 61 8.28 -5.32 6.77
C ALA A 61 7.67 -6.72 6.62
N GLN A 62 6.43 -6.80 6.19
CA GLN A 62 5.69 -8.06 6.05
C GLN A 62 6.28 -8.96 4.97
N MET A 63 6.63 -8.38 3.82
CA MET A 63 7.14 -9.13 2.67
C MET A 63 8.67 -9.23 2.64
N ARG A 64 9.35 -8.56 3.59
CA ARG A 64 10.81 -8.53 3.70
C ARG A 64 11.46 -8.10 2.38
N VAL A 65 11.04 -6.94 1.89
CA VAL A 65 11.58 -6.35 0.67
C VAL A 65 12.40 -5.11 0.97
N THR A 66 13.32 -4.77 0.06
CA THR A 66 14.24 -3.64 0.20
C THR A 66 13.56 -2.30 0.00
N GLY A 67 12.41 -2.29 -0.69
CA GLY A 67 11.70 -1.07 -1.02
C GLY A 67 10.26 -1.32 -1.44
N ALA A 68 9.47 -0.26 -1.47
CA ALA A 68 8.12 -0.26 -1.99
C ALA A 68 7.73 1.10 -2.56
N GLY A 69 6.80 1.11 -3.51
CA GLY A 69 6.18 2.30 -4.08
C GLY A 69 4.71 2.06 -4.35
N LEU A 70 3.94 3.13 -4.39
CA LEU A 70 2.51 3.07 -4.62
C LEU A 70 2.12 3.98 -5.77
N PHE A 71 1.54 3.41 -6.83
CA PHE A 71 0.86 4.17 -7.87
C PHE A 71 -0.56 4.47 -7.42
N ILE A 72 -0.94 5.73 -7.43
CA ILE A 72 -2.26 6.23 -6.99
C ILE A 72 -2.76 7.30 -7.94
N SER A 73 -4.08 7.52 -7.96
CA SER A 73 -4.69 8.67 -8.58
C SER A 73 -4.68 9.82 -7.56
N GLU A 74 -3.92 10.87 -7.83
CA GLU A 74 -3.79 12.03 -6.93
C GLU A 74 -5.02 12.94 -6.97
N GLU A 75 -5.77 12.95 -8.08
CA GLU A 75 -6.95 13.81 -8.27
C GLU A 75 -8.17 13.00 -8.75
N PHE A 76 -9.35 13.47 -8.35
CA PHE A 76 -10.59 12.94 -8.90
C PHE A 76 -10.69 13.25 -10.39
N GLY A 77 -10.87 12.20 -11.20
CA GLY A 77 -10.91 12.33 -12.67
C GLY A 77 -9.53 12.37 -13.33
N SER A 78 -8.47 12.03 -12.61
CA SER A 78 -7.15 11.82 -13.21
C SER A 78 -7.21 10.71 -14.28
N GLU A 79 -6.52 10.92 -15.40
CA GLU A 79 -6.44 9.95 -16.50
C GLU A 79 -5.37 8.87 -16.27
N TYR A 80 -4.63 8.94 -15.18
CA TYR A 80 -3.54 8.03 -14.88
C TYR A 80 -3.32 7.83 -13.37
N PHE A 81 -2.77 6.69 -13.03
CA PHE A 81 -2.11 6.43 -11.75
C PHE A 81 -0.67 6.93 -11.84
N LYS A 82 -0.23 7.69 -10.85
CA LYS A 82 1.14 8.22 -10.74
C LYS A 82 1.83 7.59 -9.54
N LEU A 83 3.13 7.31 -9.66
CA LEU A 83 3.92 6.89 -8.52
C LEU A 83 3.95 8.00 -7.48
N SER A 84 3.53 7.69 -6.26
CA SER A 84 3.57 8.62 -5.13
C SER A 84 5.02 9.06 -4.85
N GLU A 85 5.19 10.30 -4.42
CA GLU A 85 6.49 10.82 -3.99
C GLU A 85 7.02 10.14 -2.72
N ASN A 86 6.13 9.53 -1.95
CA ASN A 86 6.42 8.76 -0.73
C ASN A 86 6.81 7.31 -1.06
N TYR A 87 7.72 7.07 -2.00
CA TYR A 87 8.32 5.75 -2.21
C TYR A 87 9.53 5.55 -1.29
N SER A 88 9.89 4.30 -1.02
CA SER A 88 11.00 3.94 -0.14
C SER A 88 11.83 2.81 -0.74
N GLY A 89 13.15 2.94 -0.73
CA GLY A 89 14.09 1.87 -1.10
C GLY A 89 14.02 1.39 -2.56
N ILE A 90 13.36 2.12 -3.44
CA ILE A 90 13.28 1.85 -4.89
C ILE A 90 14.15 2.87 -5.63
N ALA A 91 14.93 2.40 -6.60
CA ALA A 91 15.68 3.28 -7.48
C ALA A 91 14.75 3.89 -8.56
N ILE A 92 14.75 5.21 -8.67
CA ILE A 92 13.96 5.96 -9.64
C ILE A 92 14.88 6.53 -10.72
N ASP A 93 14.53 6.30 -11.98
CA ASP A 93 15.16 6.94 -13.12
C ASP A 93 14.45 8.27 -13.42
N PRO A 94 15.11 9.42 -13.27
CA PRO A 94 14.49 10.72 -13.48
C PRO A 94 14.07 10.99 -14.93
N THR A 95 14.48 10.15 -15.87
CA THR A 95 14.10 10.27 -17.29
C THR A 95 12.78 9.57 -17.61
N ILE A 96 12.26 8.74 -16.69
CA ILE A 96 11.03 7.97 -16.86
C ILE A 96 9.88 8.71 -16.17
N GLU A 97 8.79 8.89 -16.88
CA GLU A 97 7.55 9.38 -16.29
C GLU A 97 6.76 8.20 -15.71
N TYR A 98 6.71 8.09 -14.38
CA TYR A 98 6.07 6.99 -13.67
C TYR A 98 4.55 7.17 -13.61
N LYS A 99 3.90 6.99 -14.77
CA LYS A 99 2.45 7.09 -14.96
C LYS A 99 1.91 5.86 -15.68
N ILE A 100 0.73 5.43 -15.28
CA ILE A 100 -0.01 4.29 -15.85
C ILE A 100 -1.40 4.77 -16.21
N GLY A 101 -1.76 4.75 -17.49
CA GLY A 101 -3.06 5.20 -17.97
C GLY A 101 -4.22 4.39 -17.40
N ILE A 102 -5.28 5.07 -16.93
CA ILE A 102 -6.45 4.39 -16.31
C ILE A 102 -7.15 3.49 -17.32
N ASP A 103 -7.21 3.88 -18.59
CA ASP A 103 -7.86 3.12 -19.66
C ASP A 103 -6.94 2.07 -20.30
N SER A 104 -5.76 1.80 -19.70
CA SER A 104 -4.82 0.82 -20.26
C SER A 104 -5.32 -0.62 -20.05
N PRO A 105 -5.00 -1.55 -20.96
CA PRO A 105 -5.34 -2.97 -20.81
C PRO A 105 -4.78 -3.59 -19.52
N LEU A 106 -3.66 -3.09 -19.03
CA LEU A 106 -3.08 -3.50 -17.75
C LEU A 106 -4.01 -3.15 -16.59
N ILE A 107 -4.53 -1.92 -16.55
CA ILE A 107 -5.44 -1.46 -15.48
C ILE A 107 -6.77 -2.22 -15.55
N GLU A 108 -7.32 -2.45 -16.74
CA GLU A 108 -8.53 -3.25 -16.91
C GLU A 108 -8.33 -4.67 -16.35
N PHE A 109 -7.19 -5.29 -16.66
CA PHE A 109 -6.85 -6.60 -16.14
C PHE A 109 -6.67 -6.60 -14.60
N LEU A 110 -5.91 -5.68 -14.04
CA LEU A 110 -5.71 -5.56 -12.60
C LEU A 110 -7.03 -5.27 -11.86
N SER A 111 -7.91 -4.48 -12.45
CA SER A 111 -9.25 -4.19 -11.89
C SER A 111 -10.18 -5.38 -11.89
N SER A 112 -9.98 -6.34 -12.81
CA SER A 112 -10.75 -7.58 -12.89
C SER A 112 -10.22 -8.67 -11.97
N SER A 113 -9.02 -8.50 -11.41
CA SER A 113 -8.34 -9.51 -10.61
C SER A 113 -7.90 -8.91 -9.27
N SER A 114 -8.23 -9.61 -8.19
CA SER A 114 -7.72 -9.28 -6.85
C SER A 114 -6.45 -10.05 -6.49
N SER A 115 -5.76 -10.62 -7.48
CA SER A 115 -4.58 -11.45 -7.26
C SER A 115 -3.30 -10.62 -7.15
N VAL A 116 -2.30 -11.21 -6.54
CA VAL A 116 -0.93 -10.69 -6.48
C VAL A 116 -0.15 -11.27 -7.65
N PHE A 117 0.57 -10.43 -8.36
CA PHE A 117 1.33 -10.81 -9.56
C PHE A 117 2.81 -10.63 -9.35
N ASP A 118 3.62 -11.45 -10.01
CA ASP A 118 5.02 -11.14 -10.24
C ASP A 118 5.20 -10.42 -11.60
N LEU A 119 6.36 -9.81 -11.79
CA LEU A 119 6.65 -9.05 -13.00
C LEU A 119 6.60 -9.94 -14.26
N HIS A 120 7.08 -11.18 -14.16
CA HIS A 120 7.13 -12.12 -15.29
C HIS A 120 5.71 -12.47 -15.80
N GLU A 121 4.78 -12.75 -14.89
CA GLU A 121 3.37 -13.03 -15.23
C GLU A 121 2.72 -11.87 -16.02
N LEU A 122 3.00 -10.63 -15.62
CA LEU A 122 2.46 -9.45 -16.31
C LEU A 122 3.18 -9.17 -17.63
N SER A 123 4.50 -9.34 -17.68
CA SER A 123 5.30 -9.13 -18.90
C SER A 123 4.97 -10.15 -19.99
N GLU A 124 4.71 -11.40 -19.64
CA GLU A 124 4.24 -12.41 -20.60
C GLU A 124 2.85 -12.08 -21.17
N LYS A 125 1.98 -11.54 -20.33
CA LYS A 125 0.61 -11.21 -20.72
C LYS A 125 0.53 -9.91 -21.54
N PHE A 126 1.41 -8.95 -21.29
CA PHE A 126 1.43 -7.63 -21.93
C PHE A 126 2.82 -7.26 -22.48
N PRO A 127 3.39 -8.02 -23.41
CA PRO A 127 4.80 -7.90 -23.81
C PRO A 127 5.15 -6.56 -24.48
N GLU A 128 4.18 -5.87 -25.09
CA GLU A 128 4.38 -4.59 -25.78
C GLU A 128 3.89 -3.38 -24.98
N SER A 129 3.42 -3.57 -23.72
CA SER A 129 2.86 -2.51 -22.92
C SER A 129 3.94 -1.52 -22.44
N GLN A 130 3.68 -0.24 -22.64
CA GLN A 130 4.54 0.82 -22.09
C GLN A 130 4.42 0.89 -20.57
N GLU A 131 3.24 0.61 -20.03
CA GLU A 131 2.96 0.57 -18.60
C GLU A 131 3.77 -0.51 -17.89
N ILE A 132 3.92 -1.69 -18.53
CA ILE A 132 4.78 -2.76 -18.01
C ILE A 132 6.24 -2.31 -17.99
N LYS A 133 6.73 -1.63 -19.02
CA LYS A 133 8.11 -1.12 -19.05
C LYS A 133 8.36 -0.09 -17.94
N VAL A 134 7.35 0.75 -17.63
CA VAL A 134 7.43 1.67 -16.48
C VAL A 134 7.53 0.89 -15.16
N ILE A 135 6.72 -0.14 -14.96
CA ILE A 135 6.80 -0.98 -13.75
C ILE A 135 8.11 -1.77 -13.71
N GLU A 136 8.55 -2.34 -14.83
CA GLU A 136 9.79 -3.10 -14.97
C GLU A 136 11.02 -2.28 -14.58
N SER A 137 11.03 -0.98 -14.91
CA SER A 137 12.13 -0.08 -14.53
C SER A 137 12.34 0.06 -13.02
N LEU A 138 11.33 -0.26 -12.21
CA LEU A 138 11.40 -0.30 -10.74
C LEU A 138 11.90 -1.66 -10.21
N ASN A 139 12.12 -2.65 -11.09
CA ASN A 139 12.54 -4.01 -10.76
C ASN A 139 11.73 -4.64 -9.59
N PRO A 140 10.39 -4.70 -9.70
CA PRO A 140 9.56 -5.20 -8.61
C PRO A 140 9.61 -6.72 -8.51
N SER A 141 9.61 -7.24 -7.27
CA SER A 141 9.41 -8.66 -6.98
C SER A 141 7.93 -9.05 -6.93
N LEU A 142 7.07 -8.09 -6.55
CA LEU A 142 5.61 -8.27 -6.51
C LEU A 142 4.88 -6.99 -6.92
N ILE A 143 3.72 -7.18 -7.54
CA ILE A 143 2.77 -6.15 -7.93
C ILE A 143 1.41 -6.51 -7.34
N VAL A 144 0.85 -5.63 -6.51
CA VAL A 144 -0.35 -5.88 -5.72
C VAL A 144 -1.39 -4.80 -5.98
N PRO A 145 -2.51 -5.12 -6.62
CA PRO A 145 -3.58 -4.14 -6.82
C PRO A 145 -4.31 -3.83 -5.50
N LEU A 146 -4.52 -2.56 -5.23
CA LEU A 146 -5.32 -2.08 -4.12
C LEU A 146 -6.79 -1.99 -4.55
N MET A 147 -7.52 -3.07 -4.35
CA MET A 147 -8.91 -3.18 -4.76
C MET A 147 -9.88 -2.82 -3.64
N LEU A 148 -10.88 -1.98 -3.94
CA LEU A 148 -12.03 -1.74 -3.09
C LEU A 148 -13.32 -2.06 -3.87
N LYS A 149 -13.97 -3.16 -3.52
CA LYS A 149 -15.06 -3.74 -4.33
C LYS A 149 -14.54 -4.04 -5.75
N ASN A 150 -15.05 -3.33 -6.76
CA ASN A 150 -14.66 -3.48 -8.16
C ASN A 150 -13.87 -2.26 -8.67
N HIS A 151 -13.32 -1.46 -7.77
CA HIS A 151 -12.56 -0.26 -8.11
C HIS A 151 -11.11 -0.40 -7.69
N LEU A 152 -10.18 -0.11 -8.61
CA LEU A 152 -8.75 -0.07 -8.35
C LEU A 152 -8.39 1.31 -7.79
N ASN A 153 -7.94 1.37 -6.55
CA ASN A 153 -7.53 2.61 -5.88
C ASN A 153 -6.03 2.89 -5.99
N GLY A 154 -5.26 1.89 -6.38
CA GLY A 154 -3.82 2.01 -6.55
C GLY A 154 -3.14 0.69 -6.87
N ILE A 155 -1.84 0.75 -7.13
CA ILE A 155 -0.99 -0.41 -7.41
C ILE A 155 0.25 -0.32 -6.53
N LEU A 156 0.37 -1.24 -5.60
CA LEU A 156 1.55 -1.36 -4.76
C LEU A 156 2.60 -2.20 -5.49
N VAL A 157 3.78 -1.63 -5.67
CA VAL A 157 4.95 -2.31 -6.24
C VAL A 157 5.98 -2.53 -5.14
N MET A 158 6.51 -3.73 -5.04
CA MET A 158 7.48 -4.12 -4.03
C MET A 158 8.82 -4.40 -4.67
N GLY A 159 9.86 -3.82 -4.12
CA GLY A 159 11.24 -4.01 -4.57
C GLY A 159 11.76 -5.43 -4.33
N GLU A 160 13.06 -5.59 -4.40
CA GLU A 160 13.74 -6.87 -4.29
C GLU A 160 13.51 -7.51 -2.92
N ARG A 161 13.26 -8.84 -2.91
CA ARG A 161 13.12 -9.61 -1.68
C ARG A 161 14.47 -9.73 -0.97
N ILE A 162 14.47 -9.47 0.34
CA ILE A 162 15.66 -9.65 1.18
C ILE A 162 15.92 -11.14 1.34
N PHE A 163 17.10 -11.57 0.88
CA PHE A 163 17.50 -12.97 1.01
C PHE A 163 17.82 -13.31 2.48
N VAL A 164 17.14 -14.32 3.00
CA VAL A 164 17.41 -14.88 4.34
C VAL A 164 17.72 -16.36 4.17
N GLU A 165 18.81 -16.84 4.78
CA GLU A 165 19.13 -18.27 4.78
C GLU A 165 17.92 -19.11 5.23
N ASN A 166 17.60 -20.16 4.46
CA ASN A 166 16.46 -21.07 4.66
C ASN A 166 15.07 -20.53 4.27
N LEU A 167 14.95 -19.32 3.65
CA LEU A 167 13.73 -18.91 2.99
C LEU A 167 13.81 -19.15 1.47
N SER A 168 12.67 -19.57 0.88
CA SER A 168 12.55 -19.66 -0.58
C SER A 168 12.68 -18.26 -1.20
N ALA A 169 13.29 -18.17 -2.38
CA ALA A 169 13.30 -16.95 -3.17
C ALA A 169 11.85 -16.58 -3.61
N ASP A 170 11.02 -17.60 -3.85
CA ASP A 170 9.64 -17.42 -4.28
C ASP A 170 8.72 -17.17 -3.08
N TYR A 171 7.69 -16.35 -3.31
CA TYR A 171 6.66 -16.10 -2.32
C TYR A 171 5.69 -17.27 -2.21
N THR A 172 5.45 -17.70 -1.00
CA THR A 172 4.46 -18.74 -0.71
C THR A 172 3.04 -18.21 -0.91
N THR A 173 2.09 -19.13 -1.14
CA THR A 173 0.65 -18.78 -1.20
C THR A 173 0.18 -18.06 0.07
N TYR A 174 0.72 -18.44 1.23
CA TYR A 174 0.41 -17.79 2.49
C TYR A 174 0.87 -16.31 2.50
N GLU A 175 2.10 -16.01 2.11
CA GLU A 175 2.62 -14.65 2.00
C GLU A 175 1.83 -13.81 0.99
N LYS A 176 1.49 -14.39 -0.18
CA LYS A 176 0.65 -13.71 -1.19
C LYS A 176 -0.74 -13.38 -0.64
N ASN A 177 -1.38 -14.27 0.11
CA ASN A 177 -2.67 -14.01 0.74
C ASN A 177 -2.58 -12.93 1.84
N GLU A 178 -1.51 -12.93 2.60
CA GLU A 178 -1.26 -11.98 3.67
C GLU A 178 -1.10 -10.56 3.11
N ILE A 179 -0.26 -10.37 2.10
CA ILE A 179 -0.11 -9.05 1.47
C ILE A 179 -1.40 -8.60 0.76
N GLN A 180 -2.17 -9.51 0.20
CA GLN A 180 -3.46 -9.20 -0.39
C GLN A 180 -4.45 -8.68 0.66
N THR A 181 -4.43 -9.23 1.87
CA THR A 181 -5.25 -8.75 2.99
C THR A 181 -4.81 -7.34 3.40
N ILE A 182 -3.51 -7.10 3.52
CA ILE A 182 -2.96 -5.77 3.81
C ILE A 182 -3.33 -4.77 2.71
N ALA A 183 -3.21 -5.15 1.44
CA ALA A 183 -3.59 -4.32 0.30
C ALA A 183 -5.09 -3.96 0.32
N SER A 184 -5.95 -4.89 0.74
CA SER A 184 -7.38 -4.62 0.90
C SER A 184 -7.65 -3.59 2.01
N LEU A 185 -6.98 -3.69 3.16
CA LEU A 185 -7.06 -2.69 4.23
C LEU A 185 -6.50 -1.33 3.79
N ALA A 186 -5.35 -1.34 3.12
CA ALA A 186 -4.74 -0.14 2.55
C ALA A 186 -5.65 0.54 1.54
N SER A 187 -6.32 -0.23 0.67
CA SER A 187 -7.25 0.29 -0.32
C SER A 187 -8.42 1.05 0.32
N VAL A 188 -8.99 0.51 1.41
CA VAL A 188 -10.05 1.20 2.17
C VAL A 188 -9.52 2.49 2.77
N ALA A 189 -8.33 2.45 3.38
CA ALA A 189 -7.73 3.62 4.03
C ALA A 189 -7.39 4.73 3.02
N VAL A 190 -6.78 4.37 1.88
CA VAL A 190 -6.46 5.31 0.79
C VAL A 190 -7.73 5.95 0.23
N HIS A 191 -8.78 5.16 0.00
CA HIS A 191 -10.06 5.69 -0.46
C HIS A 191 -10.67 6.68 0.54
N ASN A 192 -10.68 6.36 1.82
CA ASN A 192 -11.20 7.24 2.87
C ASN A 192 -10.37 8.53 2.97
N ALA A 193 -9.04 8.44 2.95
CA ALA A 193 -8.16 9.60 2.97
C ALA A 193 -8.37 10.50 1.74
N SER A 194 -8.56 9.92 0.56
CA SER A 194 -8.89 10.65 -0.67
C SER A 194 -10.23 11.39 -0.55
N LEU A 195 -11.27 10.76 -0.01
CA LEU A 195 -12.57 11.41 0.23
C LEU A 195 -12.46 12.57 1.22
N ILE A 196 -11.68 12.41 2.30
CA ILE A 196 -11.44 13.47 3.27
C ILE A 196 -10.68 14.61 2.61
N ASP A 197 -9.63 14.32 1.85
CA ASP A 197 -8.85 15.31 1.11
C ASP A 197 -9.73 16.15 0.18
N GLN A 198 -10.58 15.49 -0.61
CA GLN A 198 -11.54 16.15 -1.50
C GLN A 198 -12.56 17.00 -0.74
N SER A 199 -13.07 16.54 0.40
CA SER A 199 -14.07 17.26 1.19
C SER A 199 -13.48 18.44 1.97
N THR A 200 -12.18 18.46 2.19
CA THR A 200 -11.47 19.47 2.99
C THR A 200 -10.64 20.46 2.17
N THR A 201 -10.62 20.30 0.84
CA THR A 201 -9.84 21.10 -0.10
C THR A 201 -10.78 21.84 -1.07
N ASP A 202 -10.55 23.12 -1.26
CA ASP A 202 -11.28 23.91 -2.28
C ASP A 202 -10.86 23.51 -3.70
N MET A 203 -11.80 23.17 -4.55
CA MET A 203 -11.53 22.62 -5.88
C MET A 203 -10.83 23.61 -6.83
N MET A 204 -11.05 24.91 -6.65
CA MET A 204 -10.48 25.94 -7.54
C MET A 204 -9.07 26.36 -7.11
N THR A 205 -8.90 26.61 -5.82
CA THR A 205 -7.64 27.15 -5.28
C THR A 205 -6.69 26.05 -4.80
N LYS A 206 -7.19 24.82 -4.62
CA LYS A 206 -6.48 23.70 -4.02
C LYS A 206 -6.00 23.97 -2.57
N LEU A 207 -6.56 24.99 -1.95
CA LEU A 207 -6.27 25.33 -0.54
C LEU A 207 -7.21 24.57 0.40
N ARG A 208 -6.74 24.31 1.59
CA ARG A 208 -7.55 23.69 2.65
C ARG A 208 -8.69 24.62 3.06
N LEU A 209 -9.87 24.04 3.25
CA LEU A 209 -11.03 24.79 3.73
C LEU A 209 -10.84 25.25 5.19
N LYS A 210 -11.45 26.38 5.53
CA LYS A 210 -11.30 27.05 6.83
C LYS A 210 -11.57 26.13 8.03
N PHE A 211 -12.59 25.27 7.97
CA PHE A 211 -12.91 24.36 9.08
C PHE A 211 -11.82 23.31 9.30
N TYR A 212 -11.18 22.82 8.23
CA TYR A 212 -10.07 21.88 8.31
C TYR A 212 -8.85 22.51 8.99
N PHE A 213 -8.57 23.79 8.68
CA PHE A 213 -7.52 24.53 9.36
C PHE A 213 -7.69 24.55 10.88
N TYR A 214 -8.92 24.79 11.37
CA TYR A 214 -9.16 24.81 12.82
C TYR A 214 -8.95 23.45 13.47
N ASN A 215 -9.38 22.39 12.84
CA ASN A 215 -9.17 21.03 13.35
C ASN A 215 -7.68 20.70 13.45
N ILE A 216 -6.90 20.98 12.39
CA ILE A 216 -5.45 20.77 12.40
C ILE A 216 -4.76 21.68 13.43
N LEU A 217 -5.23 22.91 13.60
CA LEU A 217 -4.65 23.83 14.59
C LEU A 217 -4.85 23.29 16.01
N GLU A 218 -6.02 22.76 16.33
CA GLU A 218 -6.33 22.15 17.62
C GLU A 218 -5.41 20.94 17.88
N ASP A 219 -5.31 20.01 16.96
CA ASP A 219 -4.41 18.84 17.07
C ASP A 219 -2.94 19.25 17.24
N LYS A 220 -2.48 20.26 16.47
CA LYS A 220 -1.08 20.75 16.57
C LYS A 220 -0.82 21.50 17.87
N LEU A 221 -1.81 22.19 18.43
CA LEU A 221 -1.70 22.83 19.75
C LEU A 221 -1.55 21.79 20.86
N ASP A 222 -2.37 20.74 20.84
CA ASP A 222 -2.29 19.64 21.82
C ASP A 222 -0.95 18.91 21.72
N SER A 223 -0.48 18.65 20.51
CA SER A 223 0.83 18.05 20.26
C SER A 223 1.96 18.96 20.77
N ALA A 224 1.94 20.24 20.43
CA ALA A 224 2.96 21.21 20.85
C ALA A 224 3.00 21.33 22.39
N PHE A 225 1.84 21.36 23.04
CA PHE A 225 1.75 21.36 24.48
C PHE A 225 2.35 20.11 25.12
N SER A 226 2.02 18.93 24.56
CA SER A 226 2.50 17.63 25.07
C SER A 226 4.01 17.44 24.91
N HIS A 227 4.63 18.08 23.90
CA HIS A 227 6.05 17.96 23.58
C HIS A 227 6.87 19.22 23.95
N GLU A 228 6.27 20.16 24.68
CA GLU A 228 6.90 21.44 25.07
C GLU A 228 7.45 22.22 23.85
N GLN A 229 6.74 22.19 22.73
CA GLN A 229 7.10 22.86 21.48
C GLN A 229 6.31 24.17 21.31
N THR A 230 6.84 25.08 20.49
CA THR A 230 6.17 26.32 20.14
C THR A 230 5.47 26.19 18.79
N LEU A 231 4.20 26.59 18.72
CA LEU A 231 3.43 26.71 17.49
C LEU A 231 3.25 28.18 17.13
N SER A 232 3.48 28.55 15.86
CA SER A 232 3.22 29.88 15.32
C SER A 232 2.18 29.83 14.21
N VAL A 233 1.24 30.75 14.20
CA VAL A 233 0.24 30.92 13.15
C VAL A 233 0.48 32.24 12.43
N ILE A 234 0.51 32.16 11.07
CA ILE A 234 0.67 33.36 10.23
C ILE A 234 -0.62 33.51 9.41
N MET A 235 -1.19 34.70 9.43
CA MET A 235 -2.35 35.07 8.65
C MET A 235 -1.93 36.04 7.54
N PHE A 236 -2.35 35.73 6.30
CA PHE A 236 -2.16 36.61 5.15
C PHE A 236 -3.51 37.10 4.65
N ASP A 237 -3.55 38.37 4.22
CA ASP A 237 -4.69 38.96 3.53
C ASP A 237 -4.20 39.73 2.31
N ILE A 238 -5.02 39.81 1.26
CA ILE A 238 -4.70 40.51 0.01
C ILE A 238 -5.34 41.90 0.08
N ASP A 239 -4.48 42.92 0.19
CA ASP A 239 -4.94 44.29 0.15
C ASP A 239 -5.67 44.62 -1.15
N PHE A 240 -6.81 45.32 -1.01
CA PHE A 240 -7.64 45.75 -2.13
C PHE A 240 -8.12 44.64 -3.08
N PHE A 241 -8.26 43.39 -2.63
CA PHE A 241 -8.69 42.23 -3.44
C PHE A 241 -9.91 42.54 -4.31
N LYS A 242 -10.88 43.31 -3.80
CA LYS A 242 -12.07 43.69 -4.55
C LYS A 242 -11.75 44.43 -5.86
N LYS A 243 -10.67 45.22 -5.92
CA LYS A 243 -10.26 45.97 -7.15
C LYS A 243 -9.71 45.05 -8.26
N PHE A 244 -9.32 43.84 -7.91
CA PHE A 244 -8.82 42.85 -8.89
C PHE A 244 -9.92 41.90 -9.34
N ASN A 245 -11.00 41.79 -8.55
CA ASN A 245 -12.07 40.84 -8.81
C ASN A 245 -13.27 41.48 -9.55
N ASP A 246 -13.43 42.82 -9.51
CA ASP A 246 -14.41 43.62 -10.25
C ASP A 246 -13.85 44.06 -11.65
#